data_580e1bfe89ed5290b5652a18afec07e4
#
_entry.id   580e1bfe89ed5290b5652a18afec07e4
#
_cell.length_a   1.000
_cell.length_b   1.000
_cell.length_c   1.000
_cell.angle_alpha   90.00
_cell.angle_beta   90.00
_cell.angle_gamma   90.00
#
_symmetry.space_group_name_H-M   'P 1'
#
loop_
_entity.id
_entity.type
_entity.pdbx_description
1 polymer ?
#
loop_
_entity_poly.entity_id
_entity_poly.type
_entity_poly.pdbx_seq_one_letter_code
_entity_poly.pdbx_strand_id
1 'polypeptide(L)'
;RGSAFLPSSKKGKGFGHVPEKAFPDRTSPLTDAPKTGLLVLRMGESFYTRTTEAPSSAFDLSLRPPAFSEFCGQEKIKDRLMLMVEAARQRDDVLDHILLSGPPGLGKTTLANIIANAVGCRIHTTSGPQIEKAGDLAGVLTNLEKGDILFIDEIHRLHPAIEEYLYPAMEDFRLDIIIDQGPNARSIQLNLPKFTLVGATTRAGMLTSPLRSRFGLVNRLDYYTREELCAIIERSAGLLNVPVDPEGALQIALRSRGTPRVANSLLRWVRDYAQVRGDGVITEQLAHDALTM
;
A
#
# COMPACT_ATOMS: atom_id res chain seq x y z
N ARG A 1 -57.35 24.93 -28.50
CA ARG A 1 -57.49 26.36 -28.09
C ARG A 1 -56.20 26.65 -27.31
N GLY A 2 -55.25 27.31 -27.75
CA GLY A 2 -55.03 28.51 -28.47
C GLY A 2 -53.80 29.11 -27.92
N SER A 3 -52.87 29.29 -28.81
CA SER A 3 -52.20 30.47 -29.34
C SER A 3 -51.04 30.95 -28.46
N ALA A 4 -49.76 30.76 -28.80
CA ALA A 4 -48.96 31.61 -29.69
C ALA A 4 -48.78 33.04 -29.16
N PHE A 5 -47.51 33.40 -28.85
CA PHE A 5 -46.97 34.72 -29.18
C PHE A 5 -45.42 34.72 -28.97
N LEU A 6 -44.66 34.81 -30.07
CA LEU A 6 -43.38 35.53 -30.11
C LEU A 6 -43.70 36.97 -30.54
N PRO A 7 -42.88 37.90 -30.18
CA PRO A 7 -41.84 38.42 -31.03
C PRO A 7 -40.59 38.98 -30.23
N SER A 8 -39.54 39.21 -30.77
CA SER A 8 -38.80 39.90 -31.76
C SER A 8 -37.47 40.46 -31.19
N SER A 9 -36.43 40.15 -31.86
CA SER A 9 -35.19 40.86 -32.20
C SER A 9 -34.83 42.20 -31.51
N LYS A 10 -33.56 42.29 -31.07
CA LYS A 10 -32.68 43.46 -31.32
C LYS A 10 -31.21 43.08 -31.07
N LYS A 11 -30.40 43.09 -32.18
CA LYS A 11 -29.15 43.83 -32.43
C LYS A 11 -28.24 43.98 -31.19
N GLY A 12 -27.00 43.40 -31.07
CA GLY A 12 -25.87 43.67 -31.94
C GLY A 12 -24.98 44.76 -31.33
N LYS A 13 -23.79 44.40 -30.84
CA LYS A 13 -22.58 45.20 -30.55
C LYS A 13 -21.64 44.22 -29.84
N GLY A 14 -20.39 43.94 -30.17
CA GLY A 14 -19.34 44.73 -30.69
C GLY A 14 -18.11 43.94 -30.32
N PHE A 15 -17.31 43.49 -31.25
CA PHE A 15 -16.02 42.83 -31.05
C PHE A 15 -15.07 43.74 -30.24
N GLY A 16 -14.69 43.32 -29.04
CA GLY A 16 -13.64 43.91 -28.24
C GLY A 16 -12.32 43.22 -28.51
N HIS A 17 -11.44 43.95 -29.13
CA HIS A 17 -10.03 43.63 -29.44
C HIS A 17 -9.27 43.30 -28.16
N VAL A 18 -8.61 42.12 -28.10
CA VAL A 18 -7.66 41.72 -27.05
C VAL A 18 -6.27 42.13 -27.51
N PRO A 19 -5.51 42.92 -26.77
CA PRO A 19 -4.16 43.29 -27.16
C PRO A 19 -3.17 42.15 -26.92
N GLU A 20 -2.43 41.84 -27.95
CA GLU A 20 -1.23 40.99 -28.03
C GLU A 20 -0.16 41.52 -27.05
N LYS A 21 0.15 40.74 -25.99
CA LYS A 21 1.28 41.04 -25.11
C LYS A 21 2.57 40.47 -25.71
N ALA A 22 3.45 41.36 -26.11
CA ALA A 22 4.79 41.12 -26.57
C ALA A 22 5.64 40.28 -25.60
N PHE A 23 6.39 39.34 -26.15
CA PHE A 23 7.47 38.61 -25.48
C PHE A 23 8.66 39.53 -25.29
N PRO A 24 9.32 39.55 -24.12
CA PRO A 24 10.58 40.27 -23.97
C PRO A 24 11.75 39.49 -24.57
N ASP A 25 12.57 40.20 -25.29
CA ASP A 25 13.82 39.85 -25.97
C ASP A 25 14.87 39.29 -24.98
N ARG A 26 15.51 38.18 -25.36
CA ARG A 26 16.60 37.56 -24.61
C ARG A 26 17.93 37.99 -25.18
N THR A 27 18.52 39.05 -24.63
CA THR A 27 19.98 39.29 -24.76
C THR A 27 20.52 39.94 -23.50
N SER A 28 21.10 39.11 -22.62
CA SER A 28 22.10 39.53 -21.63
C SER A 28 22.95 38.33 -21.21
N PRO A 29 24.23 38.48 -20.94
CA PRO A 29 25.20 37.38 -20.92
C PRO A 29 25.26 36.65 -19.56
N LEU A 30 25.51 35.36 -19.66
CA LEU A 30 25.84 34.44 -18.57
C LEU A 30 27.14 34.83 -17.87
N THR A 31 27.05 35.18 -16.59
CA THR A 31 28.16 35.09 -15.66
C THR A 31 27.66 34.46 -14.35
N ASP A 32 28.48 33.51 -13.86
CA ASP A 32 28.42 32.77 -12.63
C ASP A 32 27.71 31.41 -12.67
N ALA A 33 28.48 30.39 -13.11
CA ALA A 33 28.25 29.01 -12.84
C ALA A 33 28.70 28.64 -11.39
N PRO A 34 27.84 28.09 -10.54
CA PRO A 34 28.32 27.47 -9.31
C PRO A 34 29.03 26.17 -9.66
N LYS A 35 30.22 25.99 -9.08
CA LYS A 35 31.06 24.79 -9.17
C LYS A 35 30.26 23.54 -8.80
N THR A 36 29.82 22.80 -9.80
CA THR A 36 29.18 21.50 -9.65
C THR A 36 30.25 20.51 -9.23
N GLY A 37 30.36 20.26 -7.92
CA GLY A 37 31.07 19.10 -7.41
C GLY A 37 30.45 17.84 -8.03
N LEU A 38 31.27 17.11 -8.75
CA LEU A 38 30.95 15.83 -9.39
C LEU A 38 30.58 14.81 -8.30
N LEU A 39 29.28 14.71 -7.98
CA LEU A 39 28.74 13.69 -7.13
C LEU A 39 28.63 12.41 -7.99
N VAL A 40 29.71 11.61 -8.00
CA VAL A 40 29.67 10.25 -8.52
C VAL A 40 28.80 9.44 -7.56
N LEU A 41 27.48 9.48 -7.78
CA LEU A 41 26.54 8.59 -7.11
C LEU A 41 26.81 7.17 -7.59
N ARG A 42 27.17 6.30 -6.65
CA ARG A 42 27.12 4.84 -6.81
C ARG A 42 25.67 4.45 -7.09
N MET A 43 25.31 4.36 -8.37
CA MET A 43 23.93 4.17 -8.84
C MET A 43 23.30 2.81 -8.43
N GLY A 44 24.08 1.86 -7.92
CA GLY A 44 23.59 0.51 -7.60
C GLY A 44 22.81 0.37 -6.27
N GLU A 45 23.17 1.13 -5.22
CA GLU A 45 22.51 1.00 -3.90
C GLU A 45 21.28 1.90 -3.75
N SER A 46 21.24 3.03 -4.45
CA SER A 46 20.18 4.04 -4.31
C SER A 46 18.81 3.60 -4.85
N PHE A 47 18.75 2.79 -5.92
CA PHE A 47 17.49 2.35 -6.51
C PHE A 47 16.73 1.36 -5.61
N TYR A 48 17.42 0.38 -5.06
CA TYR A 48 16.81 -0.63 -4.19
C TYR A 48 16.30 -0.04 -2.87
N THR A 49 17.05 0.86 -2.25
CA THR A 49 16.64 1.53 -1.01
C THR A 49 15.39 2.36 -1.23
N ARG A 50 15.31 3.13 -2.31
CA ARG A 50 14.13 3.93 -2.65
C ARG A 50 12.90 3.07 -2.93
N THR A 51 13.07 1.92 -3.60
CA THR A 51 11.97 1.03 -3.97
C THR A 51 11.38 0.30 -2.77
N THR A 52 12.19 -0.02 -1.76
CA THR A 52 11.74 -0.73 -0.56
C THR A 52 11.07 0.19 0.48
N GLU A 53 11.42 1.46 0.50
CA GLU A 53 10.94 2.45 1.49
C GLU A 53 9.85 3.39 0.94
N ALA A 54 9.70 3.50 -0.38
CA ALA A 54 8.70 4.37 -0.98
C ALA A 54 7.26 3.90 -0.67
N PRO A 55 6.32 4.83 -0.38
CA PRO A 55 4.91 4.49 -0.27
C PRO A 55 4.40 3.89 -1.59
N SER A 56 3.41 2.98 -1.49
CA SER A 56 2.80 2.36 -2.67
C SER A 56 2.27 3.40 -3.64
N SER A 57 2.76 3.39 -4.87
CA SER A 57 2.23 4.25 -5.94
C SER A 57 0.86 3.76 -6.42
N ALA A 58 0.11 4.62 -7.13
CA ALA A 58 -1.14 4.19 -7.78
C ALA A 58 -0.91 2.99 -8.70
N PHE A 59 0.25 2.93 -9.34
CA PHE A 59 0.71 1.80 -10.14
C PHE A 59 0.81 0.51 -9.32
N ASP A 60 1.47 0.55 -8.15
CA ASP A 60 1.60 -0.62 -7.28
C ASP A 60 0.24 -1.11 -6.77
N LEU A 61 -0.71 -0.20 -6.54
CA LEU A 61 -2.05 -0.54 -6.12
C LEU A 61 -2.82 -1.30 -7.20
N SER A 62 -2.67 -0.90 -8.48
CA SER A 62 -3.34 -1.55 -9.61
C SER A 62 -2.86 -2.98 -9.85
N LEU A 63 -1.66 -3.34 -9.42
CA LEU A 63 -1.09 -4.68 -9.57
C LEU A 63 -1.41 -5.61 -8.40
N ARG A 64 -2.01 -5.12 -7.32
CA ARG A 64 -2.31 -5.96 -6.14
C ARG A 64 -3.41 -6.97 -6.47
N PRO A 65 -3.20 -8.26 -6.13
CA PRO A 65 -4.26 -9.26 -6.25
C PRO A 65 -5.40 -8.96 -5.28
N PRO A 66 -6.66 -9.02 -5.72
CA PRO A 66 -7.84 -8.78 -4.88
C PRO A 66 -8.30 -10.03 -4.10
N ALA A 67 -7.86 -11.23 -4.49
CA ALA A 67 -8.31 -12.50 -3.95
C ALA A 67 -7.15 -13.47 -3.69
N PHE A 68 -7.38 -14.46 -2.82
CA PHE A 68 -6.40 -15.52 -2.53
C PHE A 68 -5.99 -16.32 -3.77
N SER A 69 -6.90 -16.54 -4.72
CA SER A 69 -6.64 -17.27 -5.96
C SER A 69 -5.62 -16.58 -6.86
N GLU A 70 -5.52 -15.25 -6.77
CA GLU A 70 -4.58 -14.46 -7.56
C GLU A 70 -3.27 -14.14 -6.80
N PHE A 71 -3.22 -14.48 -5.53
CA PHE A 71 -2.04 -14.24 -4.70
C PHE A 71 -1.06 -15.39 -4.88
N CYS A 72 0.03 -15.16 -5.62
CA CYS A 72 1.09 -16.16 -5.85
C CYS A 72 1.96 -16.31 -4.61
N GLY A 73 2.37 -17.55 -4.33
CA GLY A 73 3.29 -17.89 -3.25
C GLY A 73 2.68 -17.87 -1.86
N GLN A 74 3.52 -18.10 -0.86
CA GLN A 74 3.14 -18.15 0.56
C GLN A 74 2.03 -19.18 0.86
N GLU A 75 2.02 -20.33 0.19
CA GLU A 75 0.90 -21.30 0.20
C GLU A 75 0.46 -21.68 1.61
N LYS A 76 1.40 -21.99 2.51
CA LYS A 76 1.08 -22.35 3.91
C LYS A 76 0.34 -21.25 4.67
N ILE A 77 0.64 -19.99 4.35
CA ILE A 77 -0.01 -18.83 4.98
C ILE A 77 -1.40 -18.67 4.38
N LYS A 78 -1.52 -18.77 3.05
CA LYS A 78 -2.80 -18.72 2.34
C LYS A 78 -3.78 -19.78 2.87
N ASP A 79 -3.35 -21.03 2.94
CA ASP A 79 -4.17 -22.13 3.41
C ASP A 79 -4.72 -21.87 4.82
N ARG A 80 -3.86 -21.41 5.74
CA ARG A 80 -4.27 -21.06 7.10
C ARG A 80 -5.27 -19.90 7.13
N LEU A 81 -5.03 -18.86 6.36
CA LEU A 81 -5.92 -17.70 6.31
C LEU A 81 -7.25 -18.05 5.67
N MET A 82 -7.26 -18.83 4.59
CA MET A 82 -8.48 -19.32 3.95
C MET A 82 -9.31 -20.18 4.91
N LEU A 83 -8.67 -21.14 5.62
CA LEU A 83 -9.34 -21.95 6.62
C LEU A 83 -9.95 -21.10 7.74
N MET A 84 -9.22 -20.09 8.22
CA MET A 84 -9.69 -19.19 9.27
C MET A 84 -10.90 -18.35 8.81
N VAL A 85 -10.85 -17.82 7.59
CA VAL A 85 -11.97 -17.07 6.99
C VAL A 85 -13.21 -17.96 6.85
N GLU A 86 -13.04 -19.17 6.34
CA GLU A 86 -14.15 -20.11 6.16
C GLU A 86 -14.76 -20.52 7.51
N ALA A 87 -13.92 -20.82 8.51
CA ALA A 87 -14.39 -21.15 9.84
C ALA A 87 -15.14 -20.00 10.53
N ALA A 88 -14.70 -18.77 10.37
CA ALA A 88 -15.40 -17.58 10.90
C ALA A 88 -16.76 -17.38 10.22
N ARG A 89 -16.83 -17.56 8.90
CA ARG A 89 -18.08 -17.52 8.15
C ARG A 89 -19.10 -18.56 8.63
N GLN A 90 -18.64 -19.80 8.85
CA GLN A 90 -19.51 -20.88 9.33
C GLN A 90 -20.07 -20.62 10.73
N ARG A 91 -19.31 -19.92 11.57
CA ARG A 91 -19.73 -19.56 12.93
C ARG A 91 -20.50 -18.25 13.04
N ASP A 92 -20.58 -17.46 11.97
CA ASP A 92 -21.11 -16.08 11.95
C ASP A 92 -20.41 -15.20 13.00
N ASP A 93 -19.09 -15.35 13.15
CA ASP A 93 -18.28 -14.59 14.11
C ASP A 93 -17.15 -13.84 13.40
N VAL A 94 -16.52 -12.91 14.12
CA VAL A 94 -15.35 -12.17 13.63
C VAL A 94 -14.12 -13.07 13.61
N LEU A 95 -13.13 -12.73 12.79
CA LEU A 95 -11.84 -13.41 12.78
C LEU A 95 -11.06 -13.11 14.06
N ASP A 96 -10.25 -14.07 14.49
CA ASP A 96 -9.22 -13.77 15.48
C ASP A 96 -8.23 -12.73 14.96
N HIS A 97 -7.55 -12.02 15.88
CA HIS A 97 -6.53 -11.04 15.51
C HIS A 97 -5.33 -11.71 14.84
N ILE A 98 -4.81 -11.10 13.77
CA ILE A 98 -3.77 -11.66 12.90
C ILE A 98 -2.53 -10.80 12.93
N LEU A 99 -1.36 -11.41 13.13
CA LEU A 99 -0.07 -10.73 12.97
C LEU A 99 0.64 -11.24 11.71
N LEU A 100 0.95 -10.32 10.80
CA LEU A 100 1.73 -10.58 9.60
C LEU A 100 3.15 -9.99 9.79
N SER A 101 4.15 -10.84 9.84
CA SER A 101 5.55 -10.42 10.01
C SER A 101 6.39 -10.76 8.79
N GLY A 102 7.50 -10.08 8.59
CA GLY A 102 8.45 -10.36 7.52
C GLY A 102 9.01 -9.11 6.83
N PRO A 103 10.02 -9.26 5.98
CA PRO A 103 10.65 -8.16 5.25
C PRO A 103 9.66 -7.24 4.52
N PRO A 104 10.04 -6.00 4.19
CA PRO A 104 9.18 -5.11 3.44
C PRO A 104 8.94 -5.62 2.02
N GLY A 105 7.77 -5.30 1.44
CA GLY A 105 7.45 -5.63 0.04
C GLY A 105 7.02 -7.07 -0.26
N LEU A 106 6.77 -7.91 0.78
CA LEU A 106 6.34 -9.30 0.62
C LEU A 106 4.83 -9.50 0.56
N GLY A 107 4.01 -8.44 0.61
CA GLY A 107 2.57 -8.54 0.43
C GLY A 107 1.74 -8.53 1.73
N LYS A 108 2.28 -8.11 2.90
CA LYS A 108 1.52 -8.02 4.17
C LYS A 108 0.24 -7.19 4.03
N THR A 109 0.33 -5.98 3.50
CA THR A 109 -0.83 -5.11 3.25
C THR A 109 -1.78 -5.69 2.21
N THR A 110 -1.26 -6.38 1.20
CA THR A 110 -2.07 -7.07 0.17
C THR A 110 -2.88 -8.20 0.80
N LEU A 111 -2.27 -9.02 1.66
CA LEU A 111 -2.99 -10.08 2.38
C LEU A 111 -4.09 -9.52 3.29
N ALA A 112 -3.84 -8.41 3.99
CA ALA A 112 -4.87 -7.77 4.80
C ALA A 112 -6.09 -7.35 3.96
N ASN A 113 -5.87 -6.77 2.78
CA ASN A 113 -6.96 -6.43 1.85
C ASN A 113 -7.68 -7.67 1.31
N ILE A 114 -6.94 -8.73 0.96
CA ILE A 114 -7.54 -10.00 0.50
C ILE A 114 -8.42 -10.62 1.59
N ILE A 115 -7.97 -10.59 2.85
CA ILE A 115 -8.77 -11.08 3.98
C ILE A 115 -10.07 -10.27 4.10
N ALA A 116 -10.00 -8.95 4.05
CA ALA A 116 -11.18 -8.07 4.11
C ALA A 116 -12.17 -8.37 2.98
N ASN A 117 -11.65 -8.49 1.74
CA ASN A 117 -12.46 -8.87 0.58
C ASN A 117 -13.09 -10.26 0.76
N ALA A 118 -12.32 -11.23 1.26
CA ALA A 118 -12.80 -12.59 1.47
C ALA A 118 -13.88 -12.66 2.55
N VAL A 119 -13.77 -11.88 3.62
CA VAL A 119 -14.81 -11.78 4.67
C VAL A 119 -16.01 -10.97 4.18
N GLY A 120 -15.79 -9.99 3.31
CA GLY A 120 -16.81 -9.05 2.83
C GLY A 120 -17.04 -7.87 3.78
N CYS A 121 -15.99 -7.43 4.48
CA CYS A 121 -16.03 -6.33 5.43
C CYS A 121 -15.16 -5.15 4.98
N ARG A 122 -15.27 -4.02 5.68
CA ARG A 122 -14.41 -2.86 5.43
C ARG A 122 -13.05 -3.05 6.10
N ILE A 123 -12.02 -2.45 5.50
CA ILE A 123 -10.69 -2.37 6.07
C ILE A 123 -10.35 -0.91 6.37
N HIS A 124 -10.05 -0.62 7.63
CA HIS A 124 -9.55 0.67 8.08
C HIS A 124 -8.04 0.57 8.22
N THR A 125 -7.32 1.34 7.42
CA THR A 125 -5.86 1.27 7.36
C THR A 125 -5.23 2.45 8.07
N THR A 126 -4.30 2.14 8.99
CA THR A 126 -3.45 3.11 9.66
C THR A 126 -2.04 2.54 9.83
N SER A 127 -1.15 3.29 10.43
CA SER A 127 0.21 2.83 10.74
C SER A 127 0.62 3.18 12.17
N GLY A 128 1.54 2.40 12.76
CA GLY A 128 2.04 2.67 14.10
C GLY A 128 2.48 4.13 14.31
N PRO A 129 3.28 4.71 13.39
CA PRO A 129 3.68 6.12 13.48
C PRO A 129 2.57 7.16 13.40
N GLN A 130 1.42 6.83 12.84
CA GLN A 130 0.27 7.76 12.74
C GLN A 130 -0.57 7.82 14.01
N ILE A 131 -0.40 6.83 14.90
CA ILE A 131 -1.10 6.78 16.18
C ILE A 131 -0.14 7.33 17.26
N GLU A 132 -0.19 8.63 17.48
CA GLU A 132 0.72 9.29 18.43
C GLU A 132 0.11 9.40 19.83
N LYS A 133 -1.22 9.43 19.94
CA LYS A 133 -1.96 9.63 21.18
C LYS A 133 -3.10 8.63 21.32
N ALA A 134 -3.52 8.38 22.56
CA ALA A 134 -4.68 7.54 22.85
C ALA A 134 -5.96 8.02 22.14
N GLY A 135 -6.11 9.34 21.94
CA GLY A 135 -7.22 9.91 21.18
C GLY A 135 -7.22 9.53 19.69
N ASP A 136 -6.05 9.38 19.06
CA ASP A 136 -5.95 8.94 17.68
C ASP A 136 -6.41 7.48 17.54
N LEU A 137 -5.97 6.62 18.47
CA LEU A 137 -6.43 5.23 18.53
C LEU A 137 -7.94 5.16 18.79
N ALA A 138 -8.46 5.96 19.72
CA ALA A 138 -9.87 6.03 20.01
C ALA A 138 -10.69 6.44 18.79
N GLY A 139 -10.23 7.46 18.06
CA GLY A 139 -10.89 7.92 16.83
C GLY A 139 -10.97 6.84 15.76
N VAL A 140 -9.92 6.03 15.62
CA VAL A 140 -9.95 4.90 14.66
C VAL A 140 -10.89 3.79 15.15
N LEU A 141 -10.80 3.39 16.42
CA LEU A 141 -11.57 2.26 16.97
C LEU A 141 -13.08 2.54 17.05
N THR A 142 -13.47 3.79 17.34
CA THR A 142 -14.88 4.17 17.43
C THR A 142 -15.58 4.30 16.07
N ASN A 143 -14.80 4.37 14.98
CA ASN A 143 -15.34 4.41 13.61
C ASN A 143 -15.51 3.01 12.99
N LEU A 144 -15.15 1.94 13.71
CA LEU A 144 -15.31 0.57 13.24
C LEU A 144 -16.76 0.12 13.38
N GLU A 145 -17.22 -0.71 12.44
CA GLU A 145 -18.48 -1.44 12.51
C GLU A 145 -18.21 -2.91 12.88
N LYS A 146 -19.26 -3.66 13.25
CA LYS A 146 -19.12 -5.08 13.59
C LYS A 146 -18.56 -5.87 12.40
N GLY A 147 -17.47 -6.56 12.63
CA GLY A 147 -16.79 -7.40 11.62
C GLY A 147 -15.73 -6.66 10.79
N ASP A 148 -15.58 -5.35 10.96
CA ASP A 148 -14.55 -4.59 10.25
C ASP A 148 -13.14 -5.05 10.62
N ILE A 149 -12.21 -4.81 9.70
CA ILE A 149 -10.79 -5.04 9.91
C ILE A 149 -10.07 -3.73 10.17
N LEU A 150 -9.36 -3.64 11.28
CA LEU A 150 -8.37 -2.61 11.53
C LEU A 150 -6.99 -3.13 11.12
N PHE A 151 -6.39 -2.52 10.10
CA PHE A 151 -5.03 -2.82 9.67
C PHE A 151 -4.06 -1.76 10.20
N ILE A 152 -3.08 -2.20 11.00
CA ILE A 152 -2.00 -1.33 11.50
C ILE A 152 -0.68 -1.77 10.88
N ASP A 153 -0.15 -0.97 9.95
CA ASP A 153 1.18 -1.21 9.40
C ASP A 153 2.27 -0.72 10.36
N GLU A 154 3.43 -1.38 10.34
CA GLU A 154 4.55 -1.12 11.25
C GLU A 154 4.11 -1.02 12.74
N ILE A 155 3.26 -1.96 13.16
CA ILE A 155 2.65 -1.98 14.50
C ILE A 155 3.70 -1.96 15.63
N HIS A 156 4.91 -2.44 15.39
CA HIS A 156 6.03 -2.38 16.34
C HIS A 156 6.52 -0.96 16.66
N ARG A 157 6.01 0.04 15.92
CA ARG A 157 6.30 1.46 16.16
C ARG A 157 5.23 2.17 16.99
N LEU A 158 4.25 1.46 17.48
CA LEU A 158 3.33 2.00 18.48
C LEU A 158 4.08 2.35 19.75
N HIS A 159 3.72 3.47 20.37
CA HIS A 159 4.27 3.84 21.66
C HIS A 159 3.72 2.89 22.75
N PRO A 160 4.51 2.41 23.72
CA PRO A 160 4.06 1.48 24.76
C PRO A 160 2.78 1.92 25.49
N ALA A 161 2.65 3.22 25.79
CA ALA A 161 1.44 3.76 26.39
C ALA A 161 0.18 3.60 25.53
N ILE A 162 0.32 3.50 24.20
CA ILE A 162 -0.80 3.27 23.26
C ILE A 162 -1.12 1.77 23.18
N GLU A 163 -0.11 0.92 23.27
CA GLU A 163 -0.32 -0.53 23.34
C GLU A 163 -1.23 -0.91 24.53
N GLU A 164 -1.07 -0.22 25.68
CA GLU A 164 -1.91 -0.47 26.88
C GLU A 164 -3.41 -0.22 26.62
N TYR A 165 -3.76 0.74 25.78
CA TYR A 165 -5.14 0.95 25.35
C TYR A 165 -5.62 -0.09 24.34
N LEU A 166 -4.69 -0.63 23.56
CA LEU A 166 -5.03 -1.63 22.53
C LEU A 166 -5.35 -3.00 23.16
N TYR A 167 -4.76 -3.33 24.30
CA TYR A 167 -4.98 -4.62 24.94
C TYR A 167 -6.47 -4.89 25.29
N PRO A 168 -7.17 -4.03 26.06
CA PRO A 168 -8.59 -4.25 26.35
C PRO A 168 -9.47 -4.12 25.10
N ALA A 169 -9.03 -3.35 24.11
CA ALA A 169 -9.73 -3.25 22.83
C ALA A 169 -9.70 -4.59 22.06
N MET A 170 -8.59 -5.33 22.13
CA MET A 170 -8.44 -6.64 21.48
C MET A 170 -9.13 -7.77 22.25
N GLU A 171 -9.08 -7.75 23.58
CA GLU A 171 -9.59 -8.86 24.41
C GLU A 171 -11.08 -8.72 24.69
N ASP A 172 -11.49 -7.53 25.15
CA ASP A 172 -12.82 -7.26 25.69
C ASP A 172 -13.67 -6.37 24.79
N PHE A 173 -13.14 -5.88 23.68
CA PHE A 173 -13.79 -4.88 22.81
C PHE A 173 -14.23 -3.64 23.60
N ARG A 174 -13.32 -3.15 24.46
CA ARG A 174 -13.53 -1.98 25.31
C ARG A 174 -12.34 -1.03 25.19
N LEU A 175 -12.63 0.25 25.35
CA LEU A 175 -11.61 1.28 25.36
C LEU A 175 -11.83 2.18 26.58
N ASP A 176 -10.84 2.23 27.47
CA ASP A 176 -10.86 3.10 28.65
C ASP A 176 -10.11 4.40 28.32
N ILE A 177 -10.81 5.53 28.26
CA ILE A 177 -10.23 6.84 27.96
C ILE A 177 -10.21 7.68 29.24
N ILE A 178 -9.03 8.18 29.59
CA ILE A 178 -8.87 9.14 30.69
C ILE A 178 -9.08 10.54 30.10
N ILE A 179 -10.13 11.26 30.57
CA ILE A 179 -10.52 12.57 30.02
C ILE A 179 -9.78 13.71 30.69
N ASP A 180 -9.47 13.60 31.98
CA ASP A 180 -8.83 14.66 32.76
C ASP A 180 -7.52 14.20 33.38
N GLN A 181 -6.58 15.14 33.55
CA GLN A 181 -5.33 14.93 34.30
C GLN A 181 -5.46 15.50 35.70
N GLY A 182 -5.01 14.74 36.71
CA GLY A 182 -4.96 15.18 38.10
C GLY A 182 -5.87 14.39 39.04
N PRO A 183 -6.10 14.89 40.28
CA PRO A 183 -6.84 14.18 41.33
C PRO A 183 -8.31 13.88 40.98
N ASN A 184 -8.87 14.59 39.99
CA ASN A 184 -10.25 14.43 39.51
C ASN A 184 -10.32 13.70 38.16
N ALA A 185 -9.26 12.98 37.76
CA ALA A 185 -9.26 12.24 36.52
C ALA A 185 -10.46 11.27 36.45
N ARG A 186 -11.23 11.37 35.37
CA ARG A 186 -12.36 10.49 35.09
C ARG A 186 -12.00 9.60 33.92
N SER A 187 -12.20 8.30 34.08
CA SER A 187 -12.13 7.36 32.97
C SER A 187 -13.55 7.14 32.41
N ILE A 188 -13.68 7.18 31.11
CA ILE A 188 -14.88 6.73 30.38
C ILE A 188 -14.54 5.45 29.66
N GLN A 189 -15.33 4.40 29.92
CA GLN A 189 -15.26 3.15 29.20
C GLN A 189 -16.21 3.18 28.02
N LEU A 190 -15.66 2.96 26.82
CA LEU A 190 -16.39 2.85 25.57
C LEU A 190 -16.47 1.38 25.16
N ASN A 191 -17.65 0.88 24.86
CA ASN A 191 -17.82 -0.42 24.23
C ASN A 191 -17.55 -0.29 22.73
N LEU A 192 -16.73 -1.16 22.20
CA LEU A 192 -16.40 -1.24 20.78
C LEU A 192 -17.19 -2.36 20.12
N PRO A 193 -17.54 -2.23 18.84
CA PRO A 193 -18.04 -3.37 18.08
C PRO A 193 -16.94 -4.44 17.99
N LYS A 194 -17.32 -5.71 17.87
CA LYS A 194 -16.33 -6.77 17.59
C LYS A 194 -15.66 -6.51 16.25
N PHE A 195 -14.35 -6.48 16.23
CA PHE A 195 -13.52 -6.22 15.05
C PHE A 195 -12.32 -7.18 15.01
N THR A 196 -11.66 -7.24 13.86
CA THR A 196 -10.41 -7.98 13.72
C THR A 196 -9.24 -7.01 13.56
N LEU A 197 -8.22 -7.14 14.41
CA LEU A 197 -6.95 -6.44 14.22
C LEU A 197 -6.03 -7.27 13.35
N VAL A 198 -5.56 -6.69 12.24
CA VAL A 198 -4.47 -7.23 11.43
C VAL A 198 -3.25 -6.33 11.60
N GLY A 199 -2.28 -6.79 12.38
CA GLY A 199 -1.02 -6.09 12.58
C GLY A 199 0.00 -6.52 11.54
N ALA A 200 0.73 -5.56 10.95
CA ALA A 200 1.87 -5.84 10.09
C ALA A 200 3.16 -5.30 10.70
N THR A 201 4.25 -6.06 10.59
CA THR A 201 5.55 -5.66 11.12
C THR A 201 6.70 -6.18 10.28
N THR A 202 7.73 -5.36 10.12
CA THR A 202 9.04 -5.80 9.58
C THR A 202 9.96 -6.31 10.67
N ARG A 203 9.67 -6.04 11.96
CA ARG A 203 10.52 -6.31 13.11
C ARG A 203 9.73 -6.99 14.25
N ALA A 204 9.35 -8.25 14.03
CA ALA A 204 8.55 -9.02 15.00
C ALA A 204 9.18 -9.11 16.40
N GLY A 205 10.51 -9.05 16.50
CA GLY A 205 11.23 -9.06 17.78
C GLY A 205 11.12 -7.77 18.59
N MET A 206 10.61 -6.67 18.00
CA MET A 206 10.37 -5.40 18.69
C MET A 206 8.96 -5.30 19.30
N LEU A 207 8.08 -6.23 18.99
CA LEU A 207 6.76 -6.28 19.62
C LEU A 207 6.88 -6.74 21.06
N THR A 208 6.14 -6.08 21.95
CA THR A 208 6.05 -6.49 23.34
C THR A 208 5.40 -7.89 23.43
N SER A 209 5.82 -8.68 24.43
CA SER A 209 5.21 -10.01 24.65
C SER A 209 3.72 -9.93 24.91
N PRO A 210 3.19 -8.97 25.70
CA PRO A 210 1.75 -8.80 25.90
C PRO A 210 0.97 -8.54 24.61
N LEU A 211 1.49 -7.68 23.70
CA LEU A 211 0.82 -7.44 22.43
C LEU A 211 0.85 -8.67 21.53
N ARG A 212 1.99 -9.35 21.48
CA ARG A 212 2.17 -10.52 20.62
C ARG A 212 1.26 -11.69 21.03
N SER A 213 1.06 -11.91 22.33
CA SER A 213 0.23 -13.02 22.85
C SER A 213 -1.26 -12.86 22.55
N ARG A 214 -1.71 -11.65 22.20
CA ARG A 214 -3.10 -11.34 21.86
C ARG A 214 -3.47 -11.61 20.40
N PHE A 215 -2.48 -11.92 19.57
CA PHE A 215 -2.75 -12.37 18.20
C PHE A 215 -3.01 -13.87 18.19
N GLY A 216 -4.21 -14.28 17.78
CA GLY A 216 -4.60 -15.70 17.63
C GLY A 216 -3.82 -16.38 16.50
N LEU A 217 -3.42 -15.65 15.48
CA LEU A 217 -2.62 -16.17 14.36
C LEU A 217 -1.41 -15.29 14.07
N VAL A 218 -0.22 -15.87 14.17
CA VAL A 218 1.04 -15.21 13.84
C VAL A 218 1.64 -15.88 12.60
N ASN A 219 1.74 -15.14 11.49
CA ASN A 219 2.32 -15.60 10.24
C ASN A 219 3.58 -14.82 9.92
N ARG A 220 4.60 -15.54 9.48
CA ARG A 220 5.82 -14.95 8.93
C ARG A 220 5.87 -15.18 7.44
N LEU A 221 5.92 -14.10 6.67
CA LEU A 221 6.14 -14.12 5.23
C LEU A 221 7.64 -14.27 4.96
N ASP A 222 7.98 -15.18 4.06
CA ASP A 222 9.34 -15.42 3.62
C ASP A 222 9.58 -14.85 2.22
N TYR A 223 10.85 -14.79 1.80
CA TYR A 223 11.19 -14.38 0.45
C TYR A 223 10.62 -15.36 -0.57
N TYR A 224 10.21 -14.83 -1.70
CA TYR A 224 9.65 -15.60 -2.82
C TYR A 224 10.72 -16.33 -3.59
N THR A 225 10.39 -17.49 -4.11
CA THR A 225 11.24 -18.22 -5.05
C THR A 225 11.28 -17.52 -6.40
N ARG A 226 12.18 -17.95 -7.28
CA ARG A 226 12.28 -17.40 -8.64
C ARG A 226 11.02 -17.69 -9.45
N GLU A 227 10.51 -18.90 -9.33
CA GLU A 227 9.31 -19.38 -10.00
C GLU A 227 8.08 -18.59 -9.58
N GLU A 228 7.93 -18.35 -8.28
CA GLU A 228 6.84 -17.51 -7.74
C GLU A 228 6.95 -16.07 -8.25
N LEU A 229 8.17 -15.51 -8.32
CA LEU A 229 8.39 -14.16 -8.86
C LEU A 229 8.12 -14.08 -10.37
N CYS A 230 8.48 -15.10 -11.16
CA CYS A 230 8.13 -15.15 -12.57
C CYS A 230 6.62 -15.11 -12.74
N ALA A 231 5.86 -15.94 -12.01
CA ALA A 231 4.40 -15.93 -12.05
C ALA A 231 3.81 -14.55 -11.68
N ILE A 232 4.38 -13.87 -10.69
CA ILE A 232 3.97 -12.50 -10.31
C ILE A 232 4.27 -11.50 -11.43
N ILE A 233 5.43 -11.60 -12.07
CA ILE A 233 5.85 -10.71 -13.17
C ILE A 233 4.94 -10.92 -14.39
N GLU A 234 4.71 -12.17 -14.79
CA GLU A 234 3.83 -12.52 -15.91
C GLU A 234 2.40 -12.02 -15.69
N ARG A 235 1.84 -12.23 -14.49
CA ARG A 235 0.54 -11.69 -14.12
C ARG A 235 0.52 -10.15 -14.18
N SER A 236 1.54 -9.51 -13.63
CA SER A 236 1.64 -8.04 -13.62
C SER A 236 1.82 -7.48 -15.03
N ALA A 237 2.61 -8.13 -15.87
CA ALA A 237 2.79 -7.78 -17.28
C ALA A 237 1.48 -7.91 -18.08
N GLY A 238 0.70 -8.97 -17.82
CA GLY A 238 -0.63 -9.14 -18.39
C GLY A 238 -1.58 -8.00 -18.01
N LEU A 239 -1.61 -7.57 -16.74
CA LEU A 239 -2.41 -6.42 -16.29
C LEU A 239 -1.98 -5.10 -16.91
N LEU A 240 -0.71 -4.98 -17.27
CA LEU A 240 -0.13 -3.81 -17.94
C LEU A 240 -0.25 -3.87 -19.46
N ASN A 241 -0.76 -4.97 -20.02
CA ASN A 241 -0.80 -5.25 -21.45
C ASN A 241 0.60 -5.17 -22.11
N VAL A 242 1.61 -5.70 -21.43
CA VAL A 242 3.00 -5.75 -21.92
C VAL A 242 3.38 -7.21 -22.16
N PRO A 243 3.68 -7.61 -23.39
CA PRO A 243 4.18 -8.93 -23.67
C PRO A 243 5.55 -9.16 -23.00
N VAL A 244 5.71 -10.31 -22.35
CA VAL A 244 6.97 -10.70 -21.70
C VAL A 244 7.23 -12.16 -22.00
N ASP A 245 8.47 -12.47 -22.42
CA ASP A 245 8.94 -13.83 -22.59
C ASP A 245 9.25 -14.48 -21.23
N PRO A 246 9.16 -15.79 -21.07
CA PRO A 246 9.55 -16.48 -19.84
C PRO A 246 10.99 -16.17 -19.41
N GLU A 247 11.92 -16.07 -20.35
CA GLU A 247 13.33 -15.73 -20.12
C GLU A 247 13.49 -14.28 -19.69
N GLY A 248 12.71 -13.35 -20.26
CA GLY A 248 12.64 -11.95 -19.86
C GLY A 248 12.09 -11.80 -18.44
N ALA A 249 11.04 -12.54 -18.10
CA ALA A 249 10.49 -12.58 -16.75
C ALA A 249 11.52 -13.13 -15.74
N LEU A 250 12.26 -14.17 -16.13
CA LEU A 250 13.32 -14.74 -15.30
C LEU A 250 14.46 -13.75 -15.03
N GLN A 251 14.87 -12.95 -16.02
CA GLN A 251 15.88 -11.90 -15.83
C GLN A 251 15.45 -10.86 -14.79
N ILE A 252 14.18 -10.48 -14.77
CA ILE A 252 13.63 -9.57 -13.77
C ILE A 252 13.56 -10.26 -12.40
N ALA A 253 13.09 -11.51 -12.35
CA ALA A 253 12.96 -12.28 -11.10
C ALA A 253 14.30 -12.45 -10.40
N LEU A 254 15.37 -12.78 -11.13
CA LEU A 254 16.73 -12.95 -10.61
C LEU A 254 17.26 -11.70 -9.89
N ARG A 255 16.88 -10.51 -10.37
CA ARG A 255 17.29 -9.23 -9.78
C ARG A 255 16.35 -8.69 -8.71
N SER A 256 15.21 -9.35 -8.51
CA SER A 256 14.15 -8.91 -7.57
C SER A 256 14.42 -9.29 -6.11
N ARG A 257 15.47 -10.05 -5.81
CA ARG A 257 15.91 -10.43 -4.46
C ARG A 257 14.79 -11.05 -3.61
N GLY A 258 13.94 -11.87 -4.20
CA GLY A 258 12.83 -12.52 -3.48
C GLY A 258 11.65 -11.58 -3.11
N THR A 259 11.55 -10.38 -3.70
CA THR A 259 10.62 -9.35 -3.25
C THR A 259 9.67 -8.92 -4.37
N PRO A 260 8.35 -9.20 -4.29
CA PRO A 260 7.36 -8.80 -5.29
C PRO A 260 7.32 -7.30 -5.59
N ARG A 261 7.48 -6.44 -4.59
CA ARG A 261 7.55 -4.98 -4.79
C ARG A 261 8.70 -4.60 -5.70
N VAL A 262 9.89 -5.18 -5.48
CA VAL A 262 11.06 -4.93 -6.33
C VAL A 262 10.81 -5.48 -7.73
N ALA A 263 10.25 -6.69 -7.86
CA ALA A 263 9.90 -7.29 -9.15
C ALA A 263 9.00 -6.37 -9.99
N ASN A 264 7.92 -5.86 -9.40
CA ASN A 264 7.01 -4.93 -10.08
C ASN A 264 7.68 -3.59 -10.43
N SER A 265 8.57 -3.09 -9.59
CA SER A 265 9.33 -1.86 -9.91
C SER A 265 10.31 -2.08 -11.06
N LEU A 266 10.99 -3.22 -11.09
CA LEU A 266 11.88 -3.58 -12.20
C LEU A 266 11.09 -3.84 -13.48
N LEU A 267 9.94 -4.52 -13.41
CA LEU A 267 9.05 -4.72 -14.55
C LEU A 267 8.64 -3.37 -15.17
N ARG A 268 8.27 -2.39 -14.34
CA ARG A 268 7.94 -1.04 -14.83
C ARG A 268 9.10 -0.40 -15.57
N TRP A 269 10.30 -0.47 -15.01
CA TRP A 269 11.50 0.07 -15.65
C TRP A 269 11.79 -0.62 -16.99
N VAL A 270 11.75 -1.96 -17.01
CA VAL A 270 12.01 -2.75 -18.23
C VAL A 270 10.94 -2.49 -19.30
N ARG A 271 9.66 -2.33 -18.90
CA ARG A 271 8.57 -1.92 -19.80
C ARG A 271 8.87 -0.57 -20.46
N ASP A 272 9.23 0.44 -19.65
CA ASP A 272 9.52 1.78 -20.16
C ASP A 272 10.73 1.74 -21.12
N TYR A 273 11.74 0.91 -20.80
CA TYR A 273 12.87 0.67 -21.70
C TYR A 273 12.45 -0.02 -23.00
N ALA A 274 11.61 -1.07 -22.92
CA ALA A 274 11.10 -1.80 -24.07
C ALA A 274 10.30 -0.90 -25.02
N GLN A 275 9.51 0.01 -24.45
CA GLN A 275 8.72 0.97 -25.22
C GLN A 275 9.58 1.98 -25.97
N VAL A 276 10.73 2.39 -25.41
CA VAL A 276 11.56 3.47 -25.99
C VAL A 276 12.68 2.89 -26.86
N ARG A 277 13.24 1.75 -26.54
CA ARG A 277 14.44 1.15 -27.17
C ARG A 277 14.16 -0.15 -27.92
N GLY A 278 12.98 -0.71 -27.82
CA GLY A 278 12.55 -1.95 -28.44
C GLY A 278 11.22 -1.80 -29.19
N ASP A 279 10.59 -2.92 -29.42
CA ASP A 279 9.27 -3.05 -30.06
C ASP A 279 8.11 -3.18 -29.05
N GLY A 280 8.40 -2.97 -27.77
CA GLY A 280 7.42 -3.09 -26.69
C GLY A 280 7.31 -4.48 -26.07
N VAL A 281 8.06 -5.48 -26.57
CA VAL A 281 8.12 -6.83 -26.02
C VAL A 281 9.32 -6.96 -25.08
N ILE A 282 9.10 -7.53 -23.91
CA ILE A 282 10.18 -7.78 -22.94
C ILE A 282 10.79 -9.16 -23.23
N THR A 283 11.87 -9.17 -24.02
CA THR A 283 12.69 -10.35 -24.27
C THR A 283 13.81 -10.47 -23.23
N GLU A 284 14.49 -11.64 -23.20
CA GLU A 284 15.65 -11.86 -22.33
C GLU A 284 16.72 -10.78 -22.51
N GLN A 285 17.13 -10.54 -23.78
CA GLN A 285 18.18 -9.57 -24.10
C GLN A 285 17.79 -8.16 -23.68
N LEU A 286 16.55 -7.75 -24.00
CA LEU A 286 16.05 -6.42 -23.66
C LEU A 286 15.95 -6.22 -22.14
N ALA A 287 15.48 -7.25 -21.41
CA ALA A 287 15.44 -7.21 -19.95
C ALA A 287 16.85 -7.11 -19.36
N HIS A 288 17.82 -7.87 -19.91
CA HIS A 288 19.22 -7.81 -19.49
C HIS A 288 19.79 -6.41 -19.68
N ASP A 289 19.63 -5.82 -20.87
CA ASP A 289 20.18 -4.51 -21.22
C ASP A 289 19.56 -3.41 -20.34
N ALA A 290 18.24 -3.43 -20.15
CA ALA A 290 17.53 -2.50 -19.28
C ALA A 290 18.01 -2.57 -17.81
N LEU A 291 18.32 -3.76 -17.32
CA LEU A 291 18.70 -4.00 -15.92
C LEU A 291 20.20 -3.86 -15.65
N THR A 292 21.02 -3.68 -16.69
CA THR A 292 22.45 -3.39 -16.58
C THR A 292 22.79 -1.93 -16.80
N MET A 293 21.84 -1.14 -17.29
CA MET A 293 21.93 0.31 -17.51
C MET A 293 21.84 1.11 -16.18
#